data_bc8930d3804af563d7af89a3f19e7a63
#
_entry.id   bc8930d3804af563d7af89a3f19e7a63
#
_cell.length_a   1.000
_cell.length_b   1.000
_cell.length_c   1.000
_cell.angle_alpha   90.00
_cell.angle_beta   90.00
_cell.angle_gamma   90.00
#
_symmetry.space_group_name_H-M   'P 1'
#
loop_
_entity.id
_entity.type
_entity.pdbx_description
1 polymer ?
#
loop_
_entity_poly.entity_id
_entity_poly.type
_entity_poly.pdbx_seq_one_letter_code
_entity_poly.pdbx_strand_id
1 'polypeptide(L)'
;SLGGAFLLVRNLLEIGASVNFITLVGNDFESSIVNAFEHPKLKKLIIRETGRRTTSKKRYWIDGYKLLQFDEFDNTPIKGDPYLQARSFIESSLLETELLLVSDYRHGLMSGDLITFCLNESKRQNKDIYIDSQVPQSSSNHLAYKDATLFVLNEKEVASILDTKLS
;
A
#
# COMPACT_ATOMS: atom_id res chain seq x y z
N SER A 1 -4.11 10.09 -13.64
CA SER A 1 -4.84 10.18 -12.36
C SER A 1 -4.15 9.35 -11.29
N LEU A 2 -4.24 9.80 -10.02
CA LEU A 2 -3.79 9.02 -8.87
C LEU A 2 -4.75 7.85 -8.62
N GLY A 3 -4.22 6.64 -8.47
CA GLY A 3 -4.97 5.40 -8.26
C GLY A 3 -4.40 4.57 -7.11
N GLY A 4 -4.80 3.31 -6.99
CA GLY A 4 -4.32 2.42 -5.94
C GLY A 4 -4.57 2.97 -4.54
N ALA A 5 -3.57 2.88 -3.66
CA ALA A 5 -3.66 3.38 -2.29
C ALA A 5 -4.04 4.87 -2.19
N PHE A 6 -3.72 5.67 -3.20
CA PHE A 6 -4.09 7.08 -3.23
C PHE A 6 -5.60 7.31 -3.38
N LEU A 7 -6.29 6.42 -4.08
CA LEU A 7 -7.77 6.49 -4.16
C LEU A 7 -8.39 6.25 -2.78
N LEU A 8 -7.84 5.30 -2.02
CA LEU A 8 -8.26 5.05 -0.65
C LEU A 8 -8.02 6.26 0.24
N VAL A 9 -6.84 6.90 0.16
CA VAL A 9 -6.53 8.14 0.90
C VAL A 9 -7.57 9.23 0.59
N ARG A 10 -7.89 9.46 -0.69
CA ARG A 10 -8.91 10.43 -1.08
C ARG A 10 -10.27 10.13 -0.47
N ASN A 11 -10.72 8.88 -0.54
CA ASN A 11 -12.01 8.48 0.04
C ASN A 11 -12.04 8.71 1.56
N LEU A 12 -10.96 8.39 2.27
CA LEU A 12 -10.85 8.65 3.71
C LEU A 12 -10.91 10.15 4.04
N LEU A 13 -10.23 10.98 3.26
CA LEU A 13 -10.26 12.44 3.43
C LEU A 13 -11.65 13.01 3.15
N GLU A 14 -12.36 12.52 2.13
CA GLU A 14 -13.72 12.96 1.76
C GLU A 14 -14.76 12.62 2.85
N ILE A 15 -14.62 11.50 3.55
CA ILE A 15 -15.47 11.19 4.71
C ILE A 15 -15.03 11.90 5.99
N GLY A 16 -14.01 12.76 5.91
CA GLY A 16 -13.57 13.63 7.00
C GLY A 16 -12.47 13.09 7.90
N ALA A 17 -11.89 11.91 7.60
CA ALA A 17 -10.77 11.36 8.36
C ALA A 17 -9.50 12.20 8.23
N SER A 18 -8.65 12.19 9.25
CA SER A 18 -7.26 12.64 9.17
C SER A 18 -6.37 11.45 8.79
N VAL A 19 -5.48 11.64 7.83
CA VAL A 19 -4.71 10.54 7.25
C VAL A 19 -3.20 10.81 7.34
N ASN A 20 -2.47 9.90 7.96
CA ASN A 20 -1.01 9.81 7.85
C ASN A 20 -0.68 8.76 6.79
N PHE A 21 -0.20 9.20 5.63
CA PHE A 21 0.00 8.35 4.45
C PHE A 21 1.47 8.14 4.14
N ILE A 22 1.85 6.88 3.91
CA ILE A 22 3.19 6.51 3.46
C ILE A 22 3.12 5.78 2.12
N THR A 23 4.01 6.14 1.21
CA THR A 23 4.13 5.47 -0.10
C THR A 23 5.56 5.45 -0.59
N LEU A 24 5.84 4.57 -1.55
CA LEU A 24 7.13 4.36 -2.18
C LEU A 24 7.06 4.73 -3.66
N VAL A 25 7.99 5.55 -4.11
CA VAL A 25 8.08 6.02 -5.50
C VAL A 25 9.52 6.01 -6.01
N GLY A 26 9.69 6.13 -7.31
CA GLY A 26 10.97 6.38 -7.95
C GLY A 26 11.31 7.87 -8.06
N ASN A 27 12.37 8.16 -8.83
CA ASN A 27 12.77 9.51 -9.22
C ASN A 27 12.38 9.78 -10.68
N ASP A 28 11.07 9.79 -10.97
CA ASP A 28 10.49 9.91 -12.29
C ASP A 28 9.36 10.96 -12.32
N PHE A 29 8.79 11.20 -13.50
CA PHE A 29 7.70 12.16 -13.66
C PHE A 29 6.46 11.76 -12.86
N GLU A 30 6.13 10.49 -12.83
CA GLU A 30 4.98 9.95 -12.12
C GLU A 30 5.03 10.28 -10.62
N SER A 31 6.22 10.29 -10.03
CA SER A 31 6.43 10.64 -8.62
C SER A 31 6.07 12.10 -8.30
N SER A 32 6.19 13.02 -9.28
CA SER A 32 5.82 14.42 -9.10
C SER A 32 4.30 14.60 -8.91
N ILE A 33 3.50 13.76 -9.56
CA ILE A 33 2.03 13.77 -9.44
C ILE A 33 1.62 13.37 -8.02
N VAL A 34 2.29 12.37 -7.46
CA VAL A 34 2.06 11.93 -6.07
C VAL A 34 2.42 13.03 -5.09
N ASN A 35 3.52 13.72 -5.35
CA ASN A 35 4.01 14.80 -4.48
C ASN A 35 3.09 16.03 -4.49
N ALA A 36 2.46 16.33 -5.62
CA ALA A 36 1.63 17.52 -5.79
C ALA A 36 0.28 17.46 -5.06
N PHE A 37 -0.17 16.28 -4.62
CA PHE A 37 -1.46 16.16 -3.91
C PHE A 37 -1.31 16.65 -2.47
N GLU A 38 -2.09 17.67 -2.10
CA GLU A 38 -2.13 18.24 -0.76
C GLU A 38 -3.55 18.30 -0.22
N HIS A 39 -3.69 18.14 1.10
CA HIS A 39 -4.96 18.31 1.81
C HIS A 39 -4.70 18.68 3.27
N PRO A 40 -5.50 19.55 3.92
CA PRO A 40 -5.27 20.00 5.30
C PRO A 40 -5.21 18.88 6.34
N LYS A 41 -5.91 17.77 6.11
CA LYS A 41 -5.96 16.59 6.98
C LYS A 41 -5.02 15.46 6.53
N LEU A 42 -4.10 15.73 5.58
CA LEU A 42 -3.16 14.75 5.08
C LEU A 42 -1.73 15.09 5.52
N LYS A 43 -1.13 14.20 6.29
CA LYS A 43 0.32 14.15 6.52
C LYS A 43 0.88 13.00 5.68
N LYS A 44 1.89 13.25 4.87
CA LYS A 44 2.42 12.22 3.97
C LYS A 44 3.93 12.08 4.09
N LEU A 45 4.41 10.83 3.99
CA LEU A 45 5.80 10.48 3.73
C LEU A 45 5.89 9.80 2.36
N ILE A 46 6.59 10.41 1.43
CA ILE A 46 6.88 9.84 0.11
C ILE A 46 8.33 9.40 0.11
N ILE A 47 8.56 8.10 0.27
CA ILE A 47 9.89 7.51 0.20
C ILE A 47 10.31 7.44 -1.26
N ARG A 48 11.52 7.94 -1.55
CA ARG A 48 12.11 7.92 -2.89
C ARG A 48 13.28 6.97 -2.92
N GLU A 49 13.28 6.07 -3.90
CA GLU A 49 14.37 5.12 -4.08
C GLU A 49 14.97 5.29 -5.48
N THR A 50 16.28 5.56 -5.52
CA THR A 50 17.00 5.73 -6.79
C THR A 50 17.03 4.41 -7.57
N GLY A 51 16.73 4.49 -8.86
CA GLY A 51 16.65 3.31 -9.75
C GLY A 51 15.31 2.60 -9.75
N ARG A 52 14.42 2.86 -8.78
CA ARG A 52 13.05 2.36 -8.79
C ARG A 52 12.20 3.08 -9.82
N ARG A 53 11.23 2.37 -10.38
CA ARG A 53 10.14 2.96 -11.15
C ARG A 53 8.93 3.20 -10.25
N THR A 54 8.33 4.39 -10.37
CA THR A 54 7.02 4.64 -9.74
C THR A 54 5.97 3.80 -10.43
N THR A 55 5.16 3.09 -9.63
CA THR A 55 4.10 2.25 -10.18
C THR A 55 3.16 3.06 -11.05
N SER A 56 3.04 2.70 -12.30
CA SER A 56 2.12 3.32 -13.25
C SER A 56 1.33 2.29 -14.05
N LYS A 57 0.04 2.61 -14.29
CA LYS A 57 -0.86 1.76 -15.11
C LYS A 57 -1.42 2.61 -16.21
N LYS A 58 -0.89 2.45 -17.42
CA LYS A 58 -1.31 3.17 -18.64
C LYS A 58 -2.33 2.35 -19.40
N ARG A 59 -3.53 2.89 -19.56
CA ARG A 59 -4.62 2.22 -20.29
C ARG A 59 -4.95 3.00 -21.55
N TYR A 60 -4.96 2.30 -22.66
CA TYR A 60 -5.30 2.85 -23.97
C TYR A 60 -6.70 2.39 -24.35
N TRP A 61 -7.55 3.35 -24.68
CA TRP A 61 -8.95 3.14 -25.01
C TRP A 61 -9.23 3.64 -26.41
N ILE A 62 -10.02 2.91 -27.19
CA ILE A 62 -10.56 3.32 -28.49
C ILE A 62 -12.06 3.04 -28.45
N ASP A 63 -12.86 4.02 -28.76
CA ASP A 63 -14.33 3.96 -28.82
C ASP A 63 -14.97 3.24 -27.62
N GLY A 64 -14.46 3.50 -26.39
CA GLY A 64 -14.95 2.89 -25.17
C GLY A 64 -14.40 1.49 -24.87
N TYR A 65 -13.61 0.91 -25.75
CA TYR A 65 -12.94 -0.39 -25.55
C TYR A 65 -11.52 -0.20 -25.03
N LYS A 66 -11.18 -0.93 -23.96
CA LYS A 66 -9.80 -1.00 -23.46
C LYS A 66 -8.97 -1.87 -24.42
N LEU A 67 -8.15 -1.22 -25.24
CA LEU A 67 -7.32 -1.89 -26.23
C LEU A 67 -6.07 -2.51 -25.61
N LEU A 68 -5.40 -1.77 -24.73
CA LEU A 68 -4.12 -2.16 -24.14
C LEU A 68 -4.00 -1.60 -22.72
N GLN A 69 -3.38 -2.38 -21.84
CA GLN A 69 -2.89 -1.90 -20.55
C GLN A 69 -1.40 -2.21 -20.45
N PHE A 70 -0.64 -1.20 -20.09
CA PHE A 70 0.79 -1.31 -19.82
C PHE A 70 1.04 -0.93 -18.36
N ASP A 71 1.54 -1.89 -17.57
CA ASP A 71 1.82 -1.74 -16.16
C ASP A 71 3.34 -1.68 -15.94
N GLU A 72 3.83 -0.60 -15.36
CA GLU A 72 5.20 -0.45 -14.89
C GLU A 72 5.19 -0.50 -13.36
N PHE A 73 5.99 -1.38 -12.78
CA PHE A 73 6.13 -1.50 -11.32
C PHE A 73 7.47 -2.15 -10.97
N ASP A 74 7.90 -1.94 -9.75
CA ASP A 74 9.05 -2.60 -9.14
C ASP A 74 8.61 -3.23 -7.82
N ASN A 75 8.78 -4.55 -7.72
CA ASN A 75 8.38 -5.33 -6.54
C ASN A 75 9.55 -5.57 -5.57
N THR A 76 10.71 -4.98 -5.82
CA THR A 76 11.88 -5.13 -4.95
C THR A 76 11.56 -4.61 -3.55
N PRO A 77 11.68 -5.44 -2.50
CA PRO A 77 11.40 -5.00 -1.14
C PRO A 77 12.35 -3.89 -0.69
N ILE A 78 11.81 -2.88 0.01
CA ILE A 78 12.63 -1.82 0.60
C ILE A 78 13.59 -2.37 1.65
N LYS A 79 14.79 -1.75 1.71
CA LYS A 79 15.86 -2.08 2.67
C LYS A 79 16.60 -0.80 3.08
N GLY A 80 17.41 -0.89 4.13
CA GLY A 80 18.25 0.22 4.57
C GLY A 80 17.46 1.48 4.92
N ASP A 81 17.90 2.64 4.41
CA ASP A 81 17.29 3.94 4.73
C ASP A 81 15.79 4.04 4.38
N PRO A 82 15.30 3.56 3.22
CA PRO A 82 13.86 3.52 2.93
C PRO A 82 13.04 2.75 4.00
N TYR A 83 13.55 1.62 4.46
CA TYR A 83 12.92 0.85 5.55
C TYR A 83 12.91 1.63 6.86
N LEU A 84 14.04 2.26 7.24
CA LEU A 84 14.14 3.04 8.48
C LEU A 84 13.21 4.26 8.46
N GLN A 85 13.08 4.96 7.33
CA GLN A 85 12.15 6.05 7.16
C GLN A 85 10.69 5.58 7.33
N ALA A 86 10.31 4.46 6.68
CA ALA A 86 8.99 3.87 6.81
C ALA A 86 8.66 3.54 8.26
N ARG A 87 9.56 2.83 8.92
CA ARG A 87 9.44 2.43 10.32
C ARG A 87 9.24 3.63 11.25
N SER A 88 10.11 4.62 11.17
CA SER A 88 10.04 5.82 12.01
C SER A 88 8.74 6.60 11.83
N PHE A 89 8.28 6.73 10.58
CA PHE A 89 7.03 7.40 10.27
C PHE A 89 5.82 6.63 10.82
N ILE A 90 5.77 5.31 10.65
CA ILE A 90 4.69 4.46 11.16
C ILE A 90 4.65 4.54 12.70
N GLU A 91 5.79 4.39 13.36
CA GLU A 91 5.90 4.44 14.83
C GLU A 91 5.36 5.76 15.39
N SER A 92 5.77 6.88 14.83
CA SER A 92 5.29 8.20 15.24
C SER A 92 3.81 8.43 14.89
N SER A 93 3.36 7.97 13.74
CA SER A 93 1.98 8.13 13.29
C SER A 93 0.99 7.35 14.15
N LEU A 94 1.34 6.16 14.60
CA LEU A 94 0.49 5.33 15.44
C LEU A 94 0.21 5.95 16.81
N LEU A 95 1.05 6.88 17.29
CA LEU A 95 0.77 7.65 18.53
C LEU A 95 -0.44 8.58 18.36
N GLU A 96 -0.69 9.06 17.15
CA GLU A 96 -1.68 10.09 16.82
C GLU A 96 -2.93 9.52 16.13
N THR A 97 -2.91 8.25 15.73
CA THR A 97 -3.97 7.61 14.92
C THR A 97 -4.67 6.50 15.69
N GLU A 98 -5.87 6.17 15.27
CA GLU A 98 -6.71 5.13 15.91
C GLU A 98 -6.42 3.74 15.31
N LEU A 99 -6.00 3.69 14.07
CA LEU A 99 -5.87 2.44 13.32
C LEU A 99 -4.75 2.54 12.26
N LEU A 100 -4.10 1.41 11.96
CA LEU A 100 -3.22 1.24 10.81
C LEU A 100 -3.96 0.51 9.68
N LEU A 101 -4.05 1.16 8.52
CA LEU A 101 -4.60 0.55 7.32
C LEU A 101 -3.47 0.22 6.35
N VAL A 102 -3.33 -1.04 5.99
CA VAL A 102 -2.34 -1.53 5.02
C VAL A 102 -3.04 -1.86 3.71
N SER A 103 -2.71 -1.12 2.64
CA SER A 103 -3.15 -1.40 1.27
C SER A 103 -1.94 -1.90 0.47
N ASP A 104 -1.73 -3.22 0.46
CA ASP A 104 -0.53 -3.85 -0.10
C ASP A 104 -0.75 -4.34 -1.53
N TYR A 105 -0.33 -3.52 -2.49
CA TYR A 105 -0.30 -3.86 -3.92
C TYR A 105 0.91 -4.72 -4.32
N ARG A 106 1.72 -5.15 -3.37
CA ARG A 106 2.91 -5.99 -3.59
C ARG A 106 4.01 -5.30 -4.40
N HIS A 107 4.09 -3.98 -4.31
CA HIS A 107 5.10 -3.17 -5.03
C HIS A 107 6.25 -2.73 -4.12
N GLY A 108 6.68 -3.60 -3.19
CA GLY A 108 7.95 -3.52 -2.46
C GLY A 108 7.93 -2.69 -1.17
N LEU A 109 6.95 -1.81 -0.91
CA LEU A 109 6.87 -1.08 0.36
C LEU A 109 6.69 -2.05 1.54
N MET A 110 5.68 -2.92 1.46
CA MET A 110 5.41 -3.92 2.50
C MET A 110 6.38 -5.10 2.38
N SER A 111 7.63 -4.89 2.79
CA SER A 111 8.60 -5.97 2.97
C SER A 111 8.24 -6.86 4.16
N GLY A 112 8.73 -8.09 4.21
CA GLY A 112 8.47 -8.99 5.34
C GLY A 112 8.85 -8.39 6.69
N ASP A 113 9.97 -7.65 6.74
CA ASP A 113 10.42 -6.96 7.94
C ASP A 113 9.46 -5.83 8.34
N LEU A 114 8.95 -5.06 7.35
CA LEU A 114 8.01 -3.98 7.63
C LEU A 114 6.64 -4.52 8.05
N ILE A 115 6.17 -5.62 7.46
CA ILE A 115 4.95 -6.32 7.89
C ILE A 115 5.06 -6.72 9.35
N THR A 116 6.14 -7.41 9.71
CA THR A 116 6.41 -7.85 11.09
C THR A 116 6.46 -6.65 12.04
N PHE A 117 7.12 -5.57 11.64
CA PHE A 117 7.16 -4.33 12.44
C PHE A 117 5.76 -3.74 12.63
N CYS A 118 4.96 -3.60 11.59
CA CYS A 118 3.60 -3.05 11.66
C CYS A 118 2.71 -3.83 12.64
N LEU A 119 2.73 -5.16 12.57
CA LEU A 119 1.96 -6.03 13.47
C LEU A 119 2.39 -5.87 14.93
N ASN A 120 3.69 -5.91 15.19
CA ASN A 120 4.23 -5.77 16.54
C ASN A 120 3.97 -4.38 17.11
N GLU A 121 4.14 -3.34 16.30
CA GLU A 121 3.98 -1.96 16.74
C GLU A 121 2.50 -1.60 16.98
N SER A 122 1.59 -2.06 16.13
CA SER A 122 0.15 -1.92 16.34
C SER A 122 -0.27 -2.59 17.64
N LYS A 123 0.20 -3.81 17.90
CA LYS A 123 -0.06 -4.51 19.15
C LYS A 123 0.52 -3.78 20.36
N ARG A 124 1.78 -3.29 20.26
CA ARG A 124 2.44 -2.55 21.34
C ARG A 124 1.68 -1.28 21.74
N GLN A 125 1.11 -0.58 20.75
CA GLN A 125 0.36 0.64 20.94
C GLN A 125 -1.15 0.43 21.12
N ASN A 126 -1.61 -0.84 21.17
CA ASN A 126 -3.02 -1.21 21.28
C ASN A 126 -3.87 -0.56 20.17
N LYS A 127 -3.40 -0.66 18.93
CA LYS A 127 -4.07 -0.14 17.73
C LYS A 127 -4.51 -1.29 16.83
N ASP A 128 -5.67 -1.12 16.21
CA ASP A 128 -6.14 -2.04 15.20
C ASP A 128 -5.29 -1.95 13.93
N ILE A 129 -5.12 -3.08 13.25
CA ILE A 129 -4.48 -3.15 11.95
C ILE A 129 -5.41 -3.87 10.94
N TYR A 130 -5.77 -3.16 9.89
CA TYR A 130 -6.64 -3.65 8.82
C TYR A 130 -5.83 -3.84 7.54
N ILE A 131 -6.04 -4.96 6.87
CA ILE A 131 -5.24 -5.39 5.73
C ILE A 131 -6.11 -5.58 4.50
N ASP A 132 -5.70 -4.92 3.40
CA ASP A 132 -6.11 -5.17 2.03
C ASP A 132 -4.84 -5.51 1.23
N SER A 133 -4.60 -6.79 0.97
CA SER A 133 -3.42 -7.24 0.24
C SER A 133 -3.81 -8.05 -0.98
N GLN A 134 -3.23 -7.70 -2.12
CA GLN A 134 -3.51 -8.37 -3.38
C GLN A 134 -2.74 -9.69 -3.52
N VAL A 135 -3.37 -10.66 -4.18
CA VAL A 135 -2.71 -11.91 -4.61
C VAL A 135 -2.13 -11.69 -6.01
N PRO A 136 -0.81 -11.62 -6.15
CA PRO A 136 -0.18 -11.69 -7.46
C PRO A 136 -0.32 -13.11 -8.01
N GLN A 137 -0.04 -13.29 -9.30
CA GLN A 137 -0.23 -14.54 -10.04
C GLN A 137 0.42 -15.80 -9.42
N SER A 138 1.32 -15.67 -8.44
CA SER A 138 2.15 -16.78 -7.97
C SER A 138 2.04 -17.17 -6.50
N SER A 139 1.67 -16.28 -5.57
CA SER A 139 1.53 -16.64 -4.14
C SER A 139 0.85 -15.57 -3.30
N SER A 140 0.03 -16.02 -2.34
CA SER A 140 -0.53 -15.18 -1.28
C SER A 140 0.54 -14.84 -0.23
N ASN A 141 0.54 -13.58 0.28
CA ASN A 141 1.32 -13.19 1.47
C ASN A 141 0.42 -12.95 2.68
N HIS A 142 -0.86 -13.26 2.59
CA HIS A 142 -1.82 -12.96 3.66
C HIS A 142 -1.44 -13.63 4.99
N LEU A 143 -0.80 -14.81 4.94
CA LEU A 143 -0.30 -15.48 6.14
C LEU A 143 0.78 -14.68 6.89
N ALA A 144 1.49 -13.79 6.21
CA ALA A 144 2.43 -12.88 6.88
C ALA A 144 1.72 -11.85 7.77
N TYR A 145 0.44 -11.61 7.50
CA TYR A 145 -0.43 -10.70 8.26
C TYR A 145 -1.38 -11.41 9.24
N LYS A 146 -1.18 -12.70 9.54
CA LYS A 146 -2.12 -13.56 10.29
C LYS A 146 -2.62 -12.97 11.62
N ASP A 147 -1.85 -12.06 12.23
CA ASP A 147 -2.17 -11.44 13.51
C ASP A 147 -2.85 -10.06 13.33
N ALA A 148 -3.31 -9.72 12.13
CA ALA A 148 -4.06 -8.50 11.88
C ALA A 148 -5.47 -8.57 12.47
N THR A 149 -6.04 -7.41 12.81
CA THR A 149 -7.39 -7.31 13.38
C THR A 149 -8.46 -7.63 12.34
N LEU A 150 -8.27 -7.19 11.09
CA LEU A 150 -9.23 -7.37 10.01
C LEU A 150 -8.52 -7.59 8.67
N PHE A 151 -9.10 -8.48 7.86
CA PHE A 151 -8.76 -8.65 6.45
C PHE A 151 -9.94 -8.25 5.56
N VAL A 152 -9.65 -7.49 4.53
CA VAL A 152 -10.57 -7.24 3.42
C VAL A 152 -10.13 -8.12 2.26
N LEU A 153 -10.93 -9.14 1.94
CA LEU A 153 -10.56 -10.18 0.99
C LEU A 153 -11.64 -10.36 -0.06
N ASN A 154 -11.24 -10.53 -1.30
CA ASN A 154 -12.11 -11.03 -2.35
C ASN A 154 -12.06 -12.57 -2.43
N GLU A 155 -12.97 -13.15 -3.20
CA GLU A 155 -13.12 -14.60 -3.33
C GLU A 155 -11.82 -15.31 -3.80
N LYS A 156 -11.08 -14.69 -4.74
CA LYS A 156 -9.81 -15.24 -5.25
C LYS A 156 -8.71 -15.23 -4.19
N GLU A 157 -8.69 -14.21 -3.36
CA GLU A 157 -7.74 -14.09 -2.24
C GLU A 157 -8.02 -15.14 -1.18
N VAL A 158 -9.30 -15.33 -0.81
CA VAL A 158 -9.72 -16.40 0.11
C VAL A 158 -9.32 -17.77 -0.45
N ALA A 159 -9.64 -18.05 -1.71
CA ALA A 159 -9.27 -19.33 -2.35
C ALA A 159 -7.76 -19.58 -2.35
N SER A 160 -6.97 -18.52 -2.59
CA SER A 160 -5.50 -18.61 -2.55
C SER A 160 -4.95 -18.89 -1.15
N ILE A 161 -5.61 -18.37 -0.10
CA ILE A 161 -5.21 -18.63 1.29
C ILE A 161 -5.54 -20.06 1.70
N LEU A 162 -6.71 -20.55 1.30
CA LEU A 162 -7.21 -21.88 1.64
C LEU A 162 -6.68 -22.99 0.73
N ASP A 163 -5.86 -22.65 -0.26
CA ASP A 163 -5.37 -23.57 -1.32
C ASP A 163 -6.51 -24.35 -1.99
N THR A 164 -7.67 -23.69 -2.15
CA THR A 164 -8.87 -24.27 -2.74
C THR A 164 -9.05 -23.76 -4.17
N LYS A 165 -9.47 -24.63 -5.08
CA LYS A 165 -9.91 -24.20 -6.41
C LYS A 165 -11.33 -23.65 -6.31
N LEU A 166 -11.54 -22.47 -6.85
CA LEU A 166 -12.89 -21.93 -7.07
C LEU A 166 -13.56 -22.77 -8.16
N SER A 167 -14.73 -23.29 -7.85
CA SER A 167 -15.57 -24.07 -8.79
C SER A 167 -16.27 -23.16 -9.81
#